data_be9a79f9d050074a2465cfbc7e966bf7
#
_entry.id   be9a79f9d050074a2465cfbc7e966bf7
#
_cell.length_a   1.000
_cell.length_b   1.000
_cell.length_c   1.000
_cell.angle_alpha   90.00
_cell.angle_beta   90.00
_cell.angle_gamma   90.00
#
_symmetry.space_group_name_H-M   'P 1'
#
loop_
_entity.id
_entity.type
_entity.pdbx_description
1 polymer ?
#
loop_
_entity_poly.entity_id
_entity_poly.type
_entity_poly.pdbx_seq_one_letter_code
_entity_poly.pdbx_strand_id
1 'polypeptide(L)'
;MPKILFVNGTLMRGLGLHKNLAGAEFLGEFVTKAKYRVFSIGDVHPGMYEVQQGGVAVAGELYRLPDDVWKRVEAGEPPHLYDGPVELEDGRVVDGILYAQDKIRSEHVDISEFGDWRKYMASKKGNPT
;
A
#
# COMPACT_ATOMS: atom_id res chain seq x y z
N MET A 1 -3.47 -20.87 7.43
CA MET A 1 -2.20 -20.22 7.81
C MET A 1 -2.37 -18.72 7.81
N PRO A 2 -1.90 -18.03 8.83
CA PRO A 2 -1.97 -16.57 8.83
C PRO A 2 -1.18 -15.98 7.68
N LYS A 3 -1.67 -14.87 7.15
CA LYS A 3 -1.01 -14.15 6.08
C LYS A 3 -0.26 -12.96 6.66
N ILE A 4 0.98 -12.75 6.23
CA ILE A 4 1.75 -11.56 6.57
C ILE A 4 1.57 -10.58 5.41
N LEU A 5 0.98 -9.43 5.70
CA LEU A 5 0.57 -8.47 4.67
C LEU A 5 1.18 -7.10 4.92
N PHE A 6 1.84 -6.57 3.90
CA PHE A 6 2.32 -5.18 3.89
C PHE A 6 1.24 -4.31 3.26
N VAL A 7 0.82 -3.27 3.97
CA VAL A 7 -0.19 -2.34 3.48
C VAL A 7 0.40 -0.94 3.43
N ASN A 8 0.19 -0.25 2.32
CA ASN A 8 0.75 1.09 2.11
C ASN A 8 -0.32 2.11 1.72
N GLY A 9 -1.58 1.78 1.91
CA GLY A 9 -2.70 2.63 1.52
C GLY A 9 -3.75 2.73 2.60
N THR A 10 -5.01 2.69 2.18
CA THR A 10 -6.15 2.99 3.05
C THR A 10 -6.39 1.96 4.15
N LEU A 11 -5.69 0.83 4.12
CA LEU A 11 -5.74 -0.14 5.21
C LEU A 11 -4.89 0.27 6.42
N MET A 12 -3.98 1.25 6.26
CA MET A 12 -3.14 1.69 7.36
C MET A 12 -3.95 2.35 8.46
N ARG A 13 -3.37 2.37 9.69
CA ARG A 13 -4.03 2.94 10.87
C ARG A 13 -4.48 4.37 10.60
N GLY A 14 -5.69 4.70 11.03
CA GLY A 14 -6.26 6.03 10.89
C GLY A 14 -6.89 6.32 9.54
N LEU A 15 -6.89 5.36 8.62
CA LEU A 15 -7.43 5.57 7.29
C LEU A 15 -8.71 4.76 7.06
N GLY A 16 -9.39 5.04 5.95
CA GLY A 16 -10.77 4.64 5.76
C GLY A 16 -11.05 3.14 5.78
N LEU A 17 -10.13 2.32 5.28
CA LEU A 17 -10.34 0.87 5.24
C LEU A 17 -9.65 0.12 6.37
N HIS A 18 -9.02 0.82 7.31
CA HIS A 18 -8.32 0.16 8.40
C HIS A 18 -9.23 -0.76 9.21
N LYS A 19 -10.51 -0.44 9.31
CA LYS A 19 -11.49 -1.27 10.01
C LYS A 19 -11.53 -2.70 9.46
N ASN A 20 -11.16 -2.90 8.20
CA ASN A 20 -11.14 -4.23 7.59
C ASN A 20 -10.03 -5.12 8.17
N LEU A 21 -9.09 -4.52 8.89
CA LEU A 21 -8.01 -5.25 9.56
C LEU A 21 -8.35 -5.61 11.01
N ALA A 22 -9.59 -5.39 11.45
CA ALA A 22 -9.99 -5.79 12.80
C ALA A 22 -9.72 -7.29 12.99
N GLY A 23 -9.00 -7.63 14.05
CA GLY A 23 -8.57 -9.00 14.32
C GLY A 23 -7.17 -9.33 13.83
N ALA A 24 -6.53 -8.44 13.05
CA ALA A 24 -5.15 -8.62 12.62
C ALA A 24 -4.20 -8.12 13.70
N GLU A 25 -2.99 -8.70 13.71
CA GLU A 25 -1.93 -8.28 14.62
C GLU A 25 -1.03 -7.26 13.92
N PHE A 26 -0.85 -6.09 14.52
CA PHE A 26 0.06 -5.07 14.00
C PHE A 26 1.50 -5.48 14.30
N LEU A 27 2.32 -5.60 13.27
CA LEU A 27 3.71 -6.05 13.40
C LEU A 27 4.71 -4.90 13.33
N GLY A 28 4.29 -3.70 12.98
CA GLY A 28 5.17 -2.54 12.96
C GLY A 28 5.11 -1.77 11.66
N GLU A 29 5.86 -0.66 11.63
CA GLU A 29 6.04 0.13 10.41
C GLU A 29 7.28 -0.37 9.69
N PHE A 30 7.19 -0.50 8.38
CA PHE A 30 8.26 -1.03 7.55
C PHE A 30 8.36 -0.22 6.26
N VAL A 31 9.50 -0.39 5.57
CA VAL A 31 9.76 0.27 4.30
C VAL A 31 10.22 -0.80 3.31
N THR A 32 9.80 -0.67 2.06
CA THR A 32 10.23 -1.58 1.01
C THR A 32 11.64 -1.24 0.52
N LYS A 33 12.23 -2.15 -0.24
CA LYS A 33 13.39 -1.79 -1.05
C LYS A 33 13.00 -0.74 -2.09
N ALA A 34 13.98 -0.03 -2.61
CA ALA A 34 13.78 1.08 -3.56
C ALA A 34 13.56 0.54 -4.98
N LYS A 35 12.43 -0.12 -5.20
CA LYS A 35 12.14 -0.76 -6.48
C LYS A 35 10.69 -0.62 -6.92
N TYR A 36 9.96 0.35 -6.35
CA TYR A 36 8.52 0.53 -6.61
C TYR A 36 8.23 1.95 -7.06
N ARG A 37 7.15 2.08 -7.84
CA ARG A 37 6.54 3.38 -8.14
C ARG A 37 5.15 3.39 -7.54
N VAL A 38 4.67 4.56 -7.14
CA VAL A 38 3.36 4.72 -6.51
C VAL A 38 2.62 5.85 -7.19
N PHE A 39 1.38 5.60 -7.56
CA PHE A 39 0.49 6.60 -8.15
C PHE A 39 -0.72 6.80 -7.26
N SER A 40 -1.26 8.02 -7.25
CA SER A 40 -2.54 8.29 -6.62
C SER A 40 -3.65 7.93 -7.59
N ILE A 41 -4.53 7.03 -7.18
CA ILE A 41 -5.66 6.60 -8.00
C ILE A 41 -6.87 7.42 -7.57
N GLY A 42 -7.02 8.59 -8.20
CA GLY A 42 -8.13 9.50 -7.92
C GLY A 42 -8.15 10.04 -6.49
N ASP A 43 -7.02 10.01 -5.80
CA ASP A 43 -6.89 10.40 -4.39
C ASP A 43 -7.77 9.56 -3.47
N VAL A 44 -8.18 8.38 -3.93
CA VAL A 44 -8.94 7.42 -3.13
C VAL A 44 -8.01 6.41 -2.48
N HIS A 45 -7.04 5.91 -3.25
CA HIS A 45 -6.03 4.97 -2.72
C HIS A 45 -4.78 5.03 -3.59
N PRO A 46 -3.63 4.55 -3.08
CA PRO A 46 -2.44 4.46 -3.91
C PRO A 46 -2.48 3.21 -4.79
N GLY A 47 -1.72 3.26 -5.90
CA GLY A 47 -1.43 2.09 -6.71
C GLY A 47 0.07 1.93 -6.80
N MET A 48 0.60 0.80 -6.33
CA MET A 48 2.02 0.52 -6.28
C MET A 48 2.37 -0.66 -7.19
N TYR A 49 3.47 -0.55 -7.92
CA TYR A 49 3.98 -1.67 -8.71
C TYR A 49 5.51 -1.63 -8.76
N GLU A 50 6.09 -2.79 -9.03
CA GLU A 50 7.54 -2.94 -9.09
C GLU A 50 8.08 -2.49 -10.45
N VAL A 51 9.25 -1.84 -10.44
CA VAL A 51 9.94 -1.42 -11.66
C VAL A 51 11.39 -1.88 -11.61
N GLN A 52 12.03 -1.93 -12.78
CA GLN A 52 13.43 -2.32 -12.86
C GLN A 52 14.37 -1.15 -12.68
N GLN A 53 13.90 0.06 -12.97
CA GLN A 53 14.70 1.29 -12.85
C GLN A 53 13.80 2.40 -12.32
N GLY A 54 14.41 3.30 -11.56
CA GLY A 54 13.68 4.48 -11.06
C GLY A 54 12.73 4.20 -9.92
N GLY A 55 12.93 3.09 -9.22
CA GLY A 55 12.08 2.75 -8.08
C GLY A 55 12.45 3.52 -6.84
N VAL A 56 11.48 3.64 -5.92
CA VAL A 56 11.66 4.27 -4.62
C VAL A 56 11.24 3.30 -3.53
N ALA A 57 11.74 3.55 -2.31
CA ALA A 57 11.29 2.85 -1.12
C ALA A 57 9.93 3.41 -0.72
N VAL A 58 9.03 2.52 -0.29
CA VAL A 58 7.67 2.89 0.06
C VAL A 58 7.41 2.49 1.51
N ALA A 59 6.91 3.44 2.30
CA ALA A 59 6.59 3.20 3.70
C ALA A 59 5.19 2.63 3.85
N GLY A 60 5.01 1.77 4.85
CA GLY A 60 3.72 1.17 5.14
C GLY A 60 3.74 0.46 6.46
N GLU A 61 2.76 -0.41 6.66
CA GLU A 61 2.59 -1.15 7.91
C GLU A 61 2.48 -2.63 7.60
N LEU A 62 2.94 -3.45 8.54
CA LEU A 62 2.93 -4.90 8.40
C LEU A 62 1.97 -5.50 9.41
N TYR A 63 1.17 -6.45 8.96
CA TYR A 63 0.14 -7.11 9.78
C TYR A 63 0.18 -8.61 9.59
N ARG A 64 -0.18 -9.33 10.65
CA ARG A 64 -0.47 -10.77 10.56
C ARG A 64 -1.98 -10.95 10.59
N LEU A 65 -2.52 -11.57 9.54
CA LEU A 65 -3.97 -11.70 9.36
C LEU A 65 -4.39 -13.16 9.49
N PRO A 66 -5.34 -13.48 10.40
CA PRO A 66 -6.05 -14.75 10.32
C PRO A 66 -6.79 -14.87 8.98
N ASP A 67 -7.11 -16.10 8.59
CA ASP A 67 -7.72 -16.36 7.28
C ASP A 67 -9.04 -15.60 7.08
N ASP A 68 -9.87 -15.49 8.11
CA ASP A 68 -11.13 -14.76 8.01
C ASP A 68 -10.93 -13.27 7.82
N VAL A 69 -9.89 -12.71 8.42
CA VAL A 69 -9.55 -11.29 8.23
C VAL A 69 -9.06 -11.05 6.80
N TRP A 70 -8.21 -11.97 6.29
CA TRP A 70 -7.73 -11.86 4.91
C TRP A 70 -8.89 -11.87 3.93
N LYS A 71 -9.86 -12.77 4.12
CA LYS A 71 -11.04 -12.82 3.24
C LYS A 71 -11.82 -11.50 3.25
N ARG A 72 -11.96 -10.88 4.41
CA ARG A 72 -12.63 -9.59 4.52
C ARG A 72 -11.86 -8.49 3.80
N VAL A 73 -10.55 -8.46 3.96
CA VAL A 73 -9.69 -7.48 3.27
C VAL A 73 -9.80 -7.65 1.76
N GLU A 74 -9.67 -8.89 1.30
CA GLU A 74 -9.73 -9.20 -0.12
C GLU A 74 -11.06 -8.79 -0.73
N ALA A 75 -12.15 -9.06 -0.04
CA ALA A 75 -13.50 -8.72 -0.51
C ALA A 75 -13.73 -7.22 -0.60
N GLY A 76 -13.01 -6.43 0.19
CA GLY A 76 -13.18 -4.97 0.20
C GLY A 76 -12.18 -4.21 -0.67
N GLU A 77 -11.35 -4.91 -1.44
CA GLU A 77 -10.34 -4.24 -2.25
C GLU A 77 -10.96 -3.51 -3.44
N PRO A 78 -10.49 -2.26 -3.72
CA PRO A 78 -10.86 -1.57 -4.95
C PRO A 78 -10.42 -2.32 -6.19
N PRO A 79 -11.03 -2.01 -7.36
CA PRO A 79 -10.66 -2.68 -8.61
C PRO A 79 -9.19 -2.51 -8.96
N HIS A 80 -8.65 -3.50 -9.67
CA HIS A 80 -7.28 -3.53 -10.21
C HIS A 80 -6.19 -3.72 -9.15
N LEU A 81 -6.56 -3.84 -7.88
CA LEU A 81 -5.63 -4.22 -6.83
C LEU A 81 -5.56 -5.75 -6.72
N TYR A 82 -4.37 -6.25 -6.43
CA TYR A 82 -4.17 -7.69 -6.26
C TYR A 82 -3.06 -7.90 -5.24
N ASP A 83 -3.03 -9.07 -4.59
CA ASP A 83 -1.95 -9.38 -3.69
C ASP A 83 -0.78 -9.99 -4.46
N GLY A 84 0.42 -9.60 -4.08
CA GLY A 84 1.63 -10.09 -4.71
C GLY A 84 2.83 -9.85 -3.82
N PRO A 85 4.01 -10.35 -4.24
CA PRO A 85 5.21 -10.27 -3.40
C PRO A 85 5.72 -8.83 -3.31
N VAL A 86 6.06 -8.43 -2.08
CA VAL A 86 6.69 -7.14 -1.81
C VAL A 86 7.96 -7.41 -1.02
N GLU A 87 9.07 -6.85 -1.47
CA GLU A 87 10.36 -7.02 -0.81
C GLU A 87 10.61 -5.86 0.13
N LEU A 88 10.80 -6.18 1.41
CA LEU A 88 11.07 -5.17 2.42
C LEU A 88 12.57 -4.83 2.44
N GLU A 89 12.88 -3.69 3.04
CA GLU A 89 14.25 -3.18 3.12
C GLU A 89 15.21 -4.19 3.74
N ASP A 90 14.74 -4.98 4.68
CA ASP A 90 15.55 -5.99 5.37
C ASP A 90 15.71 -7.29 4.58
N GLY A 91 15.17 -7.35 3.36
CA GLY A 91 15.30 -8.51 2.49
C GLY A 91 14.16 -9.51 2.57
N ARG A 92 13.25 -9.37 3.53
CA ARG A 92 12.10 -10.27 3.61
C ARG A 92 11.15 -10.00 2.46
N VAL A 93 10.53 -11.07 1.95
CA VAL A 93 9.48 -10.95 0.94
C VAL A 93 8.17 -11.36 1.62
N VAL A 94 7.21 -10.45 1.58
CA VAL A 94 5.90 -10.67 2.19
C VAL A 94 4.84 -10.41 1.13
N ASP A 95 3.57 -10.72 1.43
CA ASP A 95 2.48 -10.32 0.55
C ASP A 95 2.20 -8.84 0.72
N GLY A 96 1.85 -8.20 -0.37
CA GLY A 96 1.45 -6.80 -0.35
C GLY A 96 0.31 -6.56 -1.32
N ILE A 97 -0.21 -5.34 -1.31
CA ILE A 97 -1.29 -4.94 -2.21
C ILE A 97 -0.68 -4.15 -3.35
N LEU A 98 -0.74 -4.72 -4.54
CA LEU A 98 -0.17 -4.13 -5.75
C LEU A 98 -1.28 -3.68 -6.70
N TYR A 99 -0.94 -2.77 -7.61
CA TYR A 99 -1.87 -2.26 -8.60
C TYR A 99 -1.41 -2.70 -10.00
N ALA A 100 -2.35 -3.09 -10.84
CA ALA A 100 -2.02 -3.51 -12.20
C ALA A 100 -1.43 -2.33 -12.99
N GLN A 101 -0.16 -2.45 -13.38
CA GLN A 101 0.56 -1.37 -14.05
C GLN A 101 -0.14 -0.91 -15.32
N ASP A 102 -0.74 -1.83 -16.07
CA ASP A 102 -1.43 -1.50 -17.32
C ASP A 102 -2.75 -0.75 -17.10
N LYS A 103 -3.17 -0.57 -15.84
CA LYS A 103 -4.36 0.21 -15.50
C LYS A 103 -4.02 1.63 -15.06
N ILE A 104 -2.74 1.99 -15.03
CA ILE A 104 -2.35 3.38 -14.75
C ILE A 104 -2.77 4.25 -15.94
N ARG A 105 -3.39 5.38 -15.64
CA ARG A 105 -3.91 6.33 -16.64
C ARG A 105 -3.17 7.67 -16.54
N SER A 106 -3.29 8.48 -17.57
CA SER A 106 -2.61 9.78 -17.61
C SER A 106 -3.11 10.75 -16.54
N GLU A 107 -4.34 10.58 -16.06
CA GLU A 107 -4.87 11.42 -14.98
C GLU A 107 -4.38 11.00 -13.60
N HIS A 108 -3.79 9.81 -13.46
CA HIS A 108 -3.24 9.37 -12.19
C HIS A 108 -1.94 10.12 -11.91
N VAL A 109 -1.76 10.55 -10.67
CA VAL A 109 -0.60 11.37 -10.28
C VAL A 109 0.48 10.50 -9.69
N ASP A 110 1.71 10.61 -10.22
CA ASP A 110 2.87 9.90 -9.66
C ASP A 110 3.25 10.56 -8.35
N ILE A 111 3.14 9.81 -7.26
CA ILE A 111 3.46 10.30 -5.93
C ILE A 111 4.66 9.58 -5.33
N SER A 112 5.48 8.96 -6.17
CA SER A 112 6.62 8.17 -5.71
C SER A 112 7.60 8.98 -4.88
N GLU A 113 7.74 10.28 -5.15
CA GLU A 113 8.66 11.14 -4.40
C GLU A 113 8.29 11.23 -2.92
N PHE A 114 7.00 11.04 -2.59
CA PHE A 114 6.57 11.02 -1.18
C PHE A 114 6.95 9.70 -0.49
N GLY A 115 6.92 8.59 -1.22
CA GLY A 115 7.21 7.28 -0.67
C GLY A 115 6.28 6.84 0.45
N ASP A 116 5.13 7.50 0.61
CA ASP A 116 4.21 7.25 1.72
C ASP A 116 2.88 7.91 1.41
N TRP A 117 1.83 7.09 1.33
CA TRP A 117 0.48 7.59 1.04
C TRP A 117 0.02 8.64 2.04
N ARG A 118 0.35 8.44 3.34
CA ARG A 118 -0.06 9.38 4.38
C ARG A 118 0.61 10.74 4.20
N LYS A 119 1.88 10.75 3.80
CA LYS A 119 2.60 12.01 3.54
C LYS A 119 1.98 12.77 2.36
N TYR A 120 1.64 12.04 1.31
CA TYR A 120 0.98 12.66 0.16
C TYR A 120 -0.35 13.28 0.56
N MET A 121 -1.20 12.52 1.26
CA MET A 121 -2.51 13.04 1.67
C MET A 121 -2.37 14.19 2.65
N ALA A 122 -1.39 14.14 3.55
CA ALA A 122 -1.13 15.23 4.48
C ALA A 122 -0.68 16.50 3.75
N SER A 123 0.08 16.37 2.66
CA SER A 123 0.54 17.52 1.89
C SER A 123 -0.65 18.28 1.28
N LYS A 124 -1.70 17.56 0.90
CA LYS A 124 -2.89 18.18 0.35
C LYS A 124 -3.69 18.89 1.43
N LYS A 125 -3.81 18.27 2.61
CA LYS A 125 -4.55 18.86 3.73
C LYS A 125 -3.77 19.98 4.38
N GLY A 126 -2.44 19.90 4.40
CA GLY A 126 -1.59 20.86 5.05
C GLY A 126 -1.34 22.13 4.27
N ASN A 127 -1.98 22.30 3.13
CA ASN A 127 -1.80 23.49 2.30
C ASN A 127 -2.99 24.41 2.46
N PRO A 128 -2.88 25.44 3.32
CA PRO A 128 -4.02 26.28 3.67
C PRO A 128 -4.36 27.35 2.64
N THR A 129 -3.63 27.51 1.60
CA THR A 129 -3.88 28.59 0.64
C THR A 129 -5.13 28.43 -0.16
#